data_063562baf1cd341219a824557e57d36a
#
_entry.id   063562baf1cd341219a824557e57d36a
#
_cell.length_a   1.000
_cell.length_b   1.000
_cell.length_c   1.000
_cell.angle_alpha   90.00
_cell.angle_beta   90.00
_cell.angle_gamma   90.00
#
_symmetry.space_group_name_H-M   'P 1'
#
loop_
_entity.id
_entity.type
_entity.pdbx_description
1 polymer ?
#
loop_
_entity_poly.entity_id
_entity_poly.type
_entity_poly.pdbx_seq_one_letter_code
_entity_poly.pdbx_strand_id
1 'polypeptide(L)'
;MKKALDQNNKMVDIIESVSENTYHCSVCGENLTRKFGAQKQYYAHPKGLGEECELKMKLILKEESLILQQSDSNVLSDEFYNKQFDNVSIEMSDYISDDGFALTNEQKDIINSTEDRIKISALAGSAKSSTLYYYSKARPFKKILYLVYNTAMKTEAQNGNFGKLSFVDVKTVHGLAFGHVGKFYKDKLTFNYGTVDIIKDLNLNWHNDMELATKINEMMKQYMLSDFQTFNDLELFMNDKMRGQIISLCEKLWGMMKSYKNNIKVTHDFYLKLFQLSQQDLSKKYDIILLDEAQDSSKMMFDIIANSNVKGICICGDRFQALYSWRNAINIMPLFEAKEYFLTTSFRVSQNIAHIANLIIGDMSNNDIQMKGFNTKQTIVDKIDKSKPYVCLCRTNAYIFAEIAEALYLDKNKKFFFEGTYKSYNFENISDCYYFSIGKPTKNKILSKFKNYQELEEYSEKTVDLELLSLIRMVKKYGSRIIDIVNGIKNNAVTKKENADIIFSTIHRSKGQTYSIPVYISDDHFDIESEYYNKFIEVDPDKKKVNNNLFEEMAIVYVGISRASNKIELSDSIKRYLLMRYNHIGHDLHNVINNKGENTDEINVDR
;
A
#
# COMPACT_ATOMS: atom_id res chain seq x y z
N MET A 1 -16.94 16.80 20.33
CA MET A 1 -17.42 16.54 18.95
C MET A 1 -16.75 17.49 17.96
N LYS A 2 -16.38 16.99 16.77
CA LYS A 2 -15.81 17.82 15.69
C LYS A 2 -16.87 18.22 14.67
N LYS A 3 -17.96 17.46 14.55
CA LYS A 3 -19.10 17.70 13.65
C LYS A 3 -20.40 17.84 14.45
N ALA A 4 -21.32 18.62 13.95
CA ALA A 4 -22.65 18.83 14.54
C ALA A 4 -23.67 19.10 13.42
N LEU A 5 -24.97 18.95 13.71
CA LEU A 5 -26.03 19.33 12.79
C LEU A 5 -26.31 20.84 12.91
N ASP A 6 -26.41 21.53 11.77
CA ASP A 6 -26.86 22.92 11.69
C ASP A 6 -28.40 23.02 11.81
N GLN A 7 -28.93 24.24 11.75
CA GLN A 7 -30.37 24.51 11.82
C GLN A 7 -31.21 23.88 10.70
N ASN A 8 -30.57 23.37 9.64
CA ASN A 8 -31.20 22.67 8.51
C ASN A 8 -30.97 21.14 8.58
N ASN A 9 -30.53 20.60 9.73
CA ASN A 9 -30.15 19.21 9.94
C ASN A 9 -28.99 18.71 9.05
N LYS A 10 -28.15 19.62 8.54
CA LYS A 10 -26.97 19.27 7.77
C LYS A 10 -25.76 19.08 8.69
N MET A 11 -25.00 18.02 8.50
CA MET A 11 -23.76 17.77 9.24
C MET A 11 -22.68 18.78 8.86
N VAL A 12 -22.17 19.55 9.80
CA VAL A 12 -21.21 20.63 9.60
C VAL A 12 -19.96 20.42 10.44
N ASP A 13 -18.78 20.62 9.84
CA ASP A 13 -17.51 20.63 10.56
C ASP A 13 -17.37 21.94 11.37
N ILE A 14 -16.67 21.88 12.48
CA ILE A 14 -16.46 23.07 13.32
C ILE A 14 -15.71 24.20 12.59
N ILE A 15 -14.91 23.87 11.59
CA ILE A 15 -14.16 24.85 10.78
C ILE A 15 -15.11 25.63 9.87
N GLU A 16 -16.17 24.99 9.37
CA GLU A 16 -17.17 25.57 8.46
C GLU A 16 -18.34 26.22 9.20
N SER A 17 -18.40 26.07 10.52
CA SER A 17 -19.52 26.60 11.30
C SER A 17 -19.45 28.12 11.45
N VAL A 18 -20.59 28.79 11.24
CA VAL A 18 -20.75 30.22 11.42
C VAL A 18 -21.12 30.52 12.88
N SER A 19 -20.56 31.58 13.45
CA SER A 19 -20.72 31.92 14.87
C SER A 19 -22.17 32.21 15.30
N GLU A 20 -23.04 32.55 14.36
CA GLU A 20 -24.44 32.93 14.60
C GLU A 20 -25.43 31.75 14.47
N ASN A 21 -25.00 30.58 14.03
CA ASN A 21 -25.86 29.42 13.84
C ASN A 21 -25.96 28.56 15.12
N THR A 22 -27.14 28.02 15.36
CA THR A 22 -27.37 26.97 16.37
C THR A 22 -26.99 25.62 15.80
N TYR A 23 -26.22 24.85 16.57
CA TYR A 23 -25.78 23.50 16.21
C TYR A 23 -26.33 22.49 17.20
N HIS A 24 -26.71 21.31 16.70
CA HIS A 24 -27.33 20.26 17.52
C HIS A 24 -26.46 18.98 17.49
N CYS A 25 -26.57 18.21 18.57
CA CYS A 25 -25.98 16.89 18.63
C CYS A 25 -26.75 15.91 17.72
N SER A 26 -26.07 15.22 16.84
CA SER A 26 -26.67 14.20 15.96
C SER A 26 -27.22 12.97 16.70
N VAL A 27 -26.87 12.80 17.98
CA VAL A 27 -27.29 11.65 18.80
C VAL A 27 -28.49 11.95 19.68
N CYS A 28 -28.50 13.11 20.35
CA CYS A 28 -29.56 13.45 21.32
C CYS A 28 -30.39 14.68 20.93
N GLY A 29 -30.07 15.38 19.84
CA GLY A 29 -30.78 16.58 19.39
C GLY A 29 -30.51 17.85 20.19
N GLU A 30 -29.77 17.77 21.30
CA GLU A 30 -29.52 18.91 22.19
C GLU A 30 -28.61 19.95 21.55
N ASN A 31 -28.81 21.21 21.91
CA ASN A 31 -28.00 22.33 21.45
C ASN A 31 -26.54 22.19 21.90
N LEU A 32 -25.62 22.39 21.00
CA LEU A 32 -24.18 22.34 21.24
C LEU A 32 -23.59 23.74 21.30
N THR A 33 -22.66 23.95 22.22
CA THR A 33 -21.90 25.19 22.30
C THR A 33 -20.54 24.99 21.62
N ARG A 34 -20.18 25.87 20.68
CA ARG A 34 -18.85 25.93 20.11
C ARG A 34 -17.87 26.46 21.15
N LYS A 35 -16.85 25.68 21.47
CA LYS A 35 -15.80 26.06 22.42
C LYS A 35 -14.47 26.24 21.72
N PHE A 36 -13.74 27.27 22.13
CA PHE A 36 -12.39 27.57 21.68
C PHE A 36 -11.44 27.12 22.80
N GLY A 37 -10.77 26.00 22.61
CA GLY A 37 -9.64 25.60 23.45
C GLY A 37 -8.35 26.23 22.94
N ALA A 38 -7.31 26.26 23.76
CA ALA A 38 -6.02 26.88 23.44
C ALA A 38 -5.35 26.33 22.16
N GLN A 39 -5.76 25.15 21.67
CA GLN A 39 -5.20 24.50 20.49
C GLN A 39 -6.23 23.90 19.52
N LYS A 40 -7.52 23.77 19.89
CA LYS A 40 -8.56 23.17 19.01
C LYS A 40 -9.93 23.74 19.32
N GLN A 41 -10.73 23.93 18.27
CA GLN A 41 -12.16 24.23 18.37
C GLN A 41 -12.95 22.91 18.43
N TYR A 42 -14.00 22.86 19.23
CA TYR A 42 -14.87 21.69 19.32
C TYR A 42 -16.28 22.07 19.79
N TYR A 43 -17.27 21.25 19.44
CA TYR A 43 -18.62 21.35 19.96
C TYR A 43 -18.71 20.64 21.29
N ALA A 44 -19.37 21.25 22.27
CA ALA A 44 -19.57 20.67 23.59
C ALA A 44 -21.03 20.76 24.02
N HIS A 45 -21.49 19.70 24.67
CA HIS A 45 -22.78 19.72 25.39
C HIS A 45 -22.75 20.72 26.54
N PRO A 46 -23.91 21.27 26.92
CA PRO A 46 -24.07 21.95 28.22
C PRO A 46 -23.60 21.05 29.36
N LYS A 47 -23.16 21.65 30.46
CA LYS A 47 -22.67 20.90 31.64
C LYS A 47 -23.71 19.87 32.11
N GLY A 48 -23.29 18.60 32.21
CA GLY A 48 -24.10 17.48 32.72
C GLY A 48 -24.77 16.61 31.66
N LEU A 49 -24.86 17.05 30.39
CA LEU A 49 -25.52 16.28 29.31
C LEU A 49 -24.56 15.44 28.47
N GLY A 50 -23.24 15.68 28.54
CA GLY A 50 -22.25 14.98 27.72
C GLY A 50 -22.10 13.49 28.05
N GLU A 51 -22.14 13.11 29.31
CA GLU A 51 -22.04 11.72 29.77
C GLU A 51 -23.27 10.89 29.36
N GLU A 52 -24.46 11.49 29.41
CA GLU A 52 -25.71 10.84 29.01
C GLU A 52 -25.77 10.62 27.50
N CYS A 53 -25.20 11.55 26.72
CA CYS A 53 -25.08 11.43 25.28
C CYS A 53 -24.05 10.37 24.89
N GLU A 54 -22.91 10.27 25.57
CA GLU A 54 -21.95 9.19 25.36
C GLU A 54 -22.52 7.80 25.68
N LEU A 55 -23.36 7.71 26.71
CA LEU A 55 -24.06 6.48 27.09
C LEU A 55 -25.08 6.08 26.02
N LYS A 56 -25.87 7.06 25.52
CA LYS A 56 -26.80 6.84 24.40
C LYS A 56 -26.08 6.42 23.12
N MET A 57 -24.95 7.06 22.81
CA MET A 57 -24.13 6.67 21.65
C MET A 57 -23.59 5.25 21.77
N LYS A 58 -23.12 4.85 22.97
CA LYS A 58 -22.71 3.46 23.24
C LYS A 58 -23.86 2.46 23.13
N LEU A 59 -25.07 2.84 23.52
CA LEU A 59 -26.29 2.02 23.40
C LEU A 59 -26.71 1.89 21.92
N ILE A 60 -26.73 2.99 21.16
CA ILE A 60 -27.03 3.00 19.73
C ILE A 60 -26.02 2.14 18.96
N LEU A 61 -24.72 2.31 19.19
CA LEU A 61 -23.67 1.48 18.58
C LEU A 61 -23.79 0.00 18.96
N LYS A 62 -24.28 -0.30 20.18
CA LYS A 62 -24.56 -1.67 20.63
C LYS A 62 -25.84 -2.23 20.00
N GLU A 63 -26.89 -1.42 19.83
CA GLU A 63 -28.11 -1.81 19.12
C GLU A 63 -27.85 -1.96 17.62
N GLU A 64 -27.10 -1.05 17.00
CA GLU A 64 -26.65 -1.17 15.61
C GLU A 64 -25.76 -2.41 15.42
N SER A 65 -24.87 -2.71 16.37
CA SER A 65 -24.06 -3.95 16.32
C SER A 65 -24.90 -5.21 16.51
N LEU A 66 -25.99 -5.15 17.29
CA LEU A 66 -26.95 -6.24 17.46
C LEU A 66 -27.85 -6.41 16.23
N ILE A 67 -28.29 -5.30 15.61
CA ILE A 67 -29.02 -5.30 14.35
C ILE A 67 -28.13 -5.81 13.21
N LEU A 68 -26.87 -5.37 13.16
CA LEU A 68 -25.86 -5.88 12.23
C LEU A 68 -25.56 -7.37 12.47
N GLN A 69 -25.46 -7.82 13.74
CA GLN A 69 -25.31 -9.26 14.07
C GLN A 69 -26.54 -10.09 13.68
N GLN A 70 -27.74 -9.52 13.72
CA GLN A 70 -28.95 -10.21 13.24
C GLN A 70 -29.12 -10.15 11.73
N SER A 71 -28.63 -9.10 11.04
CA SER A 71 -28.58 -9.02 9.59
C SER A 71 -27.40 -9.80 8.99
N ASP A 72 -26.25 -9.85 9.68
CA ASP A 72 -25.04 -10.56 9.26
C ASP A 72 -25.25 -12.09 9.16
N SER A 73 -26.15 -12.68 9.96
CA SER A 73 -26.45 -14.10 9.85
C SER A 73 -27.15 -14.50 8.53
N ASN A 74 -27.75 -13.54 7.81
CA ASN A 74 -28.48 -13.80 6.56
C ASN A 74 -27.80 -13.23 5.30
N VAL A 75 -26.86 -12.27 5.41
CA VAL A 75 -26.26 -11.57 4.27
C VAL A 75 -24.85 -12.09 3.93
N LEU A 76 -24.17 -12.67 4.90
CA LEU A 76 -22.80 -13.19 4.74
C LEU A 76 -22.73 -14.72 4.94
N SER A 77 -23.82 -15.46 4.78
CA SER A 77 -23.77 -16.92 4.85
C SER A 77 -23.00 -17.49 3.66
N ASP A 78 -22.22 -18.55 3.88
CA ASP A 78 -21.50 -19.28 2.83
C ASP A 78 -22.40 -19.64 1.64
N GLU A 79 -23.71 -19.83 1.84
CA GLU A 79 -24.69 -20.09 0.78
C GLU A 79 -24.92 -18.89 -0.15
N PHE A 80 -24.85 -17.65 0.33
CA PHE A 80 -25.04 -16.46 -0.47
C PHE A 80 -23.87 -16.26 -1.46
N TYR A 81 -22.64 -16.44 -0.98
CA TYR A 81 -21.45 -16.34 -1.83
C TYR A 81 -21.32 -17.49 -2.83
N ASN A 82 -21.83 -18.68 -2.50
CA ASN A 82 -21.69 -19.86 -3.35
C ASN A 82 -22.78 -20.01 -4.44
N LYS A 83 -23.96 -19.42 -4.28
CA LYS A 83 -25.08 -19.60 -5.25
C LYS A 83 -25.10 -18.65 -6.45
N GLN A 84 -24.47 -17.49 -6.40
CA GLN A 84 -24.58 -16.47 -7.46
C GLN A 84 -23.47 -16.45 -8.51
N PHE A 85 -22.37 -17.17 -8.32
CA PHE A 85 -21.16 -16.95 -9.13
C PHE A 85 -20.64 -18.18 -9.89
N ASP A 86 -21.43 -19.22 -10.02
CA ASP A 86 -20.98 -20.52 -10.59
C ASP A 86 -20.75 -20.52 -12.12
N ASN A 87 -21.04 -19.44 -12.86
CA ASN A 87 -21.07 -19.46 -14.32
C ASN A 87 -20.14 -18.45 -15.02
N VAL A 88 -18.97 -18.14 -14.46
CA VAL A 88 -17.97 -17.39 -15.24
C VAL A 88 -17.17 -18.35 -16.10
N SER A 89 -17.48 -18.43 -17.40
CA SER A 89 -16.68 -19.18 -18.35
C SER A 89 -15.34 -18.48 -18.56
N ILE A 90 -14.24 -19.16 -18.23
CA ILE A 90 -12.90 -18.73 -18.56
C ILE A 90 -12.51 -19.37 -19.88
N GLU A 91 -12.28 -18.55 -20.89
CA GLU A 91 -11.85 -19.02 -22.20
C GLU A 91 -10.39 -19.45 -22.15
N MET A 92 -10.16 -20.75 -22.04
CA MET A 92 -8.84 -21.34 -22.18
C MET A 92 -8.55 -21.54 -23.67
N SER A 93 -7.31 -21.22 -24.09
CA SER A 93 -6.89 -21.49 -25.44
C SER A 93 -6.55 -22.98 -25.60
N ASP A 94 -6.65 -23.49 -26.82
CA ASP A 94 -6.15 -24.83 -27.19
C ASP A 94 -4.62 -24.92 -27.12
N TYR A 95 -3.94 -23.82 -26.84
CA TYR A 95 -2.49 -23.77 -26.74
C TYR A 95 -2.02 -24.33 -25.39
N ILE A 96 -1.35 -25.45 -25.46
CA ILE A 96 -0.62 -26.04 -24.32
C ILE A 96 0.83 -25.65 -24.45
N SER A 97 1.40 -25.05 -23.40
CA SER A 97 2.82 -24.73 -23.36
C SER A 97 3.66 -26.01 -23.40
N ASP A 98 4.96 -25.90 -23.79
CA ASP A 98 5.90 -27.03 -23.79
C ASP A 98 6.04 -27.68 -22.39
N ASP A 99 5.69 -26.95 -21.33
CA ASP A 99 5.70 -27.44 -19.94
C ASP A 99 4.34 -28.07 -19.54
N GLY A 100 3.39 -28.25 -20.49
CA GLY A 100 2.11 -28.91 -20.29
C GLY A 100 1.02 -28.05 -19.64
N PHE A 101 1.21 -26.72 -19.53
CA PHE A 101 0.21 -25.81 -18.99
C PHE A 101 -0.68 -25.25 -20.09
N ALA A 102 -1.99 -25.32 -19.88
CA ALA A 102 -2.96 -24.63 -20.74
C ALA A 102 -2.86 -23.10 -20.46
N LEU A 103 -2.79 -22.32 -21.54
CA LEU A 103 -2.74 -20.85 -21.47
C LEU A 103 -4.12 -20.27 -21.79
N THR A 104 -4.43 -19.12 -21.21
CA THR A 104 -5.64 -18.36 -21.58
C THR A 104 -5.44 -17.70 -22.95
N ASN A 105 -6.54 -17.33 -23.61
CA ASN A 105 -6.47 -16.56 -24.87
C ASN A 105 -5.70 -15.25 -24.67
N GLU A 106 -5.91 -14.53 -23.53
CA GLU A 106 -5.18 -13.32 -23.18
C GLU A 106 -3.66 -13.54 -23.16
N GLN A 107 -3.20 -14.64 -22.56
CA GLN A 107 -1.77 -15.00 -22.52
C GLN A 107 -1.23 -15.31 -23.91
N LYS A 108 -1.98 -16.06 -24.71
CA LYS A 108 -1.61 -16.42 -26.08
C LYS A 108 -1.45 -15.19 -26.96
N ASP A 109 -2.36 -14.23 -26.86
CA ASP A 109 -2.30 -12.99 -27.64
C ASP A 109 -1.05 -12.15 -27.30
N ILE A 110 -0.70 -12.07 -26.01
CA ILE A 110 0.52 -11.39 -25.56
C ILE A 110 1.77 -12.09 -26.10
N ILE A 111 1.86 -13.42 -25.98
CA ILE A 111 3.02 -14.21 -26.40
C ILE A 111 3.25 -14.05 -27.91
N ASN A 112 2.21 -14.03 -28.70
CA ASN A 112 2.24 -13.92 -30.17
C ASN A 112 2.29 -12.48 -30.68
N SER A 113 2.25 -11.47 -29.80
CA SER A 113 2.31 -10.08 -30.22
C SER A 113 3.57 -9.76 -31.01
N THR A 114 3.41 -9.08 -32.14
CA THR A 114 4.51 -8.57 -32.97
C THR A 114 4.83 -7.10 -32.76
N GLU A 115 4.10 -6.46 -31.84
CA GLU A 115 4.27 -5.05 -31.53
C GLU A 115 5.60 -4.78 -30.83
N ASP A 116 6.26 -3.69 -31.19
CA ASP A 116 7.50 -3.27 -30.56
C ASP A 116 7.28 -2.75 -29.13
N ARG A 117 6.14 -2.08 -28.88
CA ARG A 117 5.77 -1.54 -27.57
C ARG A 117 4.47 -2.12 -27.10
N ILE A 118 4.50 -2.85 -25.99
CA ILE A 118 3.32 -3.44 -25.37
C ILE A 118 3.21 -3.08 -23.89
N LYS A 119 1.97 -2.93 -23.44
CA LYS A 119 1.58 -2.67 -22.07
C LYS A 119 0.62 -3.77 -21.62
N ILE A 120 0.94 -4.46 -20.53
CA ILE A 120 0.14 -5.55 -20.00
C ILE A 120 -0.50 -5.09 -18.68
N SER A 121 -1.80 -4.78 -18.73
CA SER A 121 -2.63 -4.49 -17.55
C SER A 121 -3.10 -5.82 -16.95
N ALA A 122 -2.41 -6.24 -15.88
CA ALA A 122 -2.59 -7.54 -15.28
C ALA A 122 -3.17 -7.43 -13.87
N LEU A 123 -4.10 -8.29 -13.51
CA LEU A 123 -4.70 -8.32 -12.17
C LEU A 123 -3.94 -9.29 -11.23
N ALA A 124 -4.24 -9.22 -9.93
CA ALA A 124 -3.60 -10.06 -8.92
C ALA A 124 -3.74 -11.57 -9.23
N GLY A 125 -2.63 -12.29 -9.22
CA GLY A 125 -2.64 -13.75 -9.45
C GLY A 125 -2.86 -14.17 -10.91
N SER A 126 -2.78 -13.26 -11.88
CA SER A 126 -3.00 -13.54 -13.32
C SER A 126 -1.81 -14.14 -14.06
N ALA A 127 -0.84 -14.71 -13.35
CA ALA A 127 0.34 -15.36 -13.91
C ALA A 127 1.22 -14.44 -14.79
N LYS A 128 1.37 -13.16 -14.40
CA LYS A 128 2.22 -12.15 -15.07
C LYS A 128 3.60 -12.71 -15.45
N SER A 129 4.36 -13.17 -14.45
CA SER A 129 5.73 -13.64 -14.64
C SER A 129 5.80 -14.85 -15.58
N SER A 130 4.82 -15.76 -15.54
CA SER A 130 4.73 -16.89 -16.47
C SER A 130 4.48 -16.41 -17.91
N THR A 131 3.59 -15.43 -18.07
CA THR A 131 3.31 -14.83 -19.40
C THR A 131 4.56 -14.16 -19.96
N LEU A 132 5.29 -13.37 -19.16
CA LEU A 132 6.55 -12.75 -19.56
C LEU A 132 7.63 -13.78 -19.89
N TYR A 133 7.66 -14.90 -19.16
CA TYR A 133 8.55 -16.02 -19.47
C TYR A 133 8.26 -16.63 -20.85
N TYR A 134 7.01 -16.99 -21.14
CA TYR A 134 6.64 -17.55 -22.45
C TYR A 134 6.80 -16.52 -23.58
N TYR A 135 6.52 -15.24 -23.32
CA TYR A 135 6.82 -14.15 -24.25
C TYR A 135 8.32 -14.11 -24.61
N SER A 136 9.18 -14.25 -23.61
CA SER A 136 10.63 -14.31 -23.81
C SER A 136 11.05 -15.57 -24.57
N LYS A 137 10.54 -16.74 -24.18
CA LYS A 137 10.84 -18.03 -24.78
C LYS A 137 10.47 -18.08 -26.27
N ALA A 138 9.40 -17.40 -26.68
CA ALA A 138 8.98 -17.25 -28.07
C ALA A 138 9.94 -16.39 -28.93
N ARG A 139 10.95 -15.73 -28.31
CA ARG A 139 11.90 -14.81 -28.97
C ARG A 139 13.36 -15.18 -28.70
N PRO A 140 13.82 -16.43 -29.03
CA PRO A 140 15.11 -16.96 -28.60
C PRO A 140 16.30 -16.24 -29.26
N PHE A 141 16.07 -15.51 -30.35
CA PHE A 141 17.13 -14.77 -31.09
C PHE A 141 17.25 -13.31 -30.63
N LYS A 142 16.47 -12.89 -29.62
CA LYS A 142 16.52 -11.54 -29.07
C LYS A 142 17.27 -11.51 -27.76
N LYS A 143 18.11 -10.50 -27.55
CA LYS A 143 18.72 -10.22 -26.25
C LYS A 143 17.73 -9.43 -25.39
N ILE A 144 17.29 -10.01 -24.28
CA ILE A 144 16.22 -9.48 -23.45
C ILE A 144 16.78 -9.02 -22.10
N LEU A 145 16.48 -7.80 -21.71
CA LEU A 145 16.70 -7.29 -20.36
C LEU A 145 15.39 -7.40 -19.56
N TYR A 146 15.33 -8.31 -18.58
CA TYR A 146 14.19 -8.44 -17.69
C TYR A 146 14.45 -7.66 -16.40
N LEU A 147 13.74 -6.55 -16.23
CA LEU A 147 13.81 -5.67 -15.08
C LEU A 147 12.72 -6.03 -14.07
N VAL A 148 13.14 -6.41 -12.87
CA VAL A 148 12.29 -6.77 -11.74
C VAL A 148 12.43 -5.76 -10.62
N TYR A 149 11.39 -5.68 -9.75
CA TYR A 149 11.29 -4.64 -8.73
C TYR A 149 12.39 -4.72 -7.66
N ASN A 150 12.72 -5.91 -7.15
CA ASN A 150 13.66 -6.07 -6.04
C ASN A 150 14.59 -7.28 -6.19
N THR A 151 15.57 -7.38 -5.28
CA THR A 151 16.58 -8.46 -5.31
C THR A 151 15.98 -9.84 -5.05
N ALA A 152 14.91 -9.96 -4.25
CA ALA A 152 14.26 -11.25 -4.00
C ALA A 152 13.62 -11.78 -5.29
N MET A 153 12.85 -10.96 -6.01
CA MET A 153 12.28 -11.31 -7.31
C MET A 153 13.37 -11.62 -8.35
N LYS A 154 14.49 -10.87 -8.33
CA LYS A 154 15.63 -11.18 -9.19
C LYS A 154 16.18 -12.58 -8.93
N THR A 155 16.42 -12.91 -7.66
CA THR A 155 16.95 -14.23 -7.28
C THR A 155 15.97 -15.35 -7.65
N GLU A 156 14.68 -15.14 -7.39
CA GLU A 156 13.62 -16.07 -7.77
C GLU A 156 13.59 -16.30 -9.29
N ALA A 157 13.59 -15.23 -10.09
CA ALA A 157 13.59 -15.32 -11.55
C ALA A 157 14.85 -16.02 -12.08
N GLN A 158 16.04 -15.73 -11.51
CA GLN A 158 17.31 -16.35 -11.91
C GLN A 158 17.39 -17.84 -11.53
N ASN A 159 16.85 -18.21 -10.38
CA ASN A 159 16.79 -19.62 -9.94
C ASN A 159 15.64 -20.40 -10.60
N GLY A 160 14.66 -19.69 -11.13
CA GLY A 160 13.48 -20.24 -11.80
C GLY A 160 13.66 -20.38 -13.31
N ASN A 161 12.55 -20.25 -14.02
CA ASN A 161 12.49 -20.48 -15.46
C ASN A 161 13.29 -19.46 -16.29
N PHE A 162 13.35 -18.20 -15.90
CA PHE A 162 14.14 -17.20 -16.62
C PHE A 162 15.64 -17.50 -16.60
N GLY A 163 16.17 -18.10 -15.53
CA GLY A 163 17.57 -18.50 -15.46
C GLY A 163 17.98 -19.58 -16.47
N LYS A 164 17.01 -20.30 -17.05
CA LYS A 164 17.23 -21.29 -18.11
C LYS A 164 17.38 -20.64 -19.51
N LEU A 165 17.02 -19.35 -19.65
CA LEU A 165 17.06 -18.62 -20.91
C LEU A 165 18.36 -17.81 -20.99
N SER A 166 19.40 -18.35 -21.67
CA SER A 166 20.73 -17.72 -21.78
C SER A 166 20.73 -16.34 -22.44
N PHE A 167 19.66 -16.00 -23.16
CA PHE A 167 19.49 -14.73 -23.86
C PHE A 167 18.73 -13.69 -23.04
N VAL A 168 18.33 -14.03 -21.78
CA VAL A 168 17.65 -13.12 -20.85
C VAL A 168 18.59 -12.72 -19.71
N ASP A 169 18.79 -11.43 -19.53
CA ASP A 169 19.59 -10.84 -18.44
C ASP A 169 18.63 -10.26 -17.37
N VAL A 170 18.52 -10.94 -16.23
CA VAL A 170 17.61 -10.53 -15.13
C VAL A 170 18.31 -9.57 -14.19
N LYS A 171 17.79 -8.34 -14.06
CA LYS A 171 18.30 -7.29 -13.18
C LYS A 171 17.20 -6.53 -12.47
N THR A 172 17.55 -5.87 -11.36
CA THR A 172 16.78 -4.73 -10.86
C THR A 172 17.27 -3.46 -11.58
N VAL A 173 16.42 -2.41 -11.65
CA VAL A 173 16.83 -1.12 -12.24
C VAL A 173 18.06 -0.56 -11.50
N HIS A 174 18.06 -0.63 -10.16
CA HIS A 174 19.24 -0.29 -9.35
C HIS A 174 20.47 -1.15 -9.67
N GLY A 175 20.28 -2.45 -9.90
CA GLY A 175 21.37 -3.35 -10.27
C GLY A 175 21.96 -3.05 -11.65
N LEU A 176 21.13 -2.63 -12.60
CA LEU A 176 21.57 -2.13 -13.90
C LEU A 176 22.41 -0.86 -13.74
N ALA A 177 21.87 0.15 -13.04
CA ALA A 177 22.55 1.42 -12.78
C ALA A 177 23.84 1.23 -11.96
N PHE A 178 23.85 0.30 -11.00
CA PHE A 178 25.05 -0.02 -10.21
C PHE A 178 26.19 -0.53 -11.09
N GLY A 179 25.91 -1.41 -12.04
CA GLY A 179 26.91 -1.93 -12.98
C GLY A 179 27.57 -0.84 -13.83
N HIS A 180 26.83 0.21 -14.18
CA HIS A 180 27.32 1.32 -15.00
C HIS A 180 27.98 2.42 -14.14
N VAL A 181 27.29 2.91 -13.11
CA VAL A 181 27.67 4.10 -12.33
C VAL A 181 27.94 3.78 -10.86
N GLY A 182 27.06 3.03 -10.20
CA GLY A 182 27.07 2.83 -8.76
C GLY A 182 28.33 2.18 -8.22
N LYS A 183 28.99 1.33 -8.98
CA LYS A 183 30.25 0.67 -8.59
C LYS A 183 31.36 1.64 -8.18
N PHE A 184 31.38 2.87 -8.74
CA PHE A 184 32.35 3.90 -8.42
C PHE A 184 32.08 4.58 -7.07
N TYR A 185 30.87 4.40 -6.51
CA TYR A 185 30.44 4.97 -5.22
C TYR A 185 30.29 3.91 -4.13
N LYS A 186 30.73 2.65 -4.35
CA LYS A 186 30.51 1.52 -3.46
C LYS A 186 30.86 1.83 -1.99
N ASP A 187 31.98 2.49 -1.74
CA ASP A 187 32.47 2.78 -0.38
C ASP A 187 31.72 3.95 0.30
N LYS A 188 30.97 4.72 -0.48
CA LYS A 188 30.14 5.84 -0.01
C LYS A 188 28.69 5.44 0.24
N LEU A 189 28.26 4.23 -0.12
CA LEU A 189 26.86 3.82 -0.03
C LEU A 189 26.39 3.74 1.42
N THR A 190 25.17 4.21 1.62
CA THR A 190 24.39 4.06 2.85
C THR A 190 22.92 3.83 2.53
N PHE A 191 22.20 3.13 3.41
CA PHE A 191 20.75 3.00 3.31
C PHE A 191 20.01 4.22 3.85
N ASN A 192 20.63 4.96 4.77
CA ASN A 192 20.03 6.09 5.46
C ASN A 192 20.91 7.33 5.31
N TYR A 193 20.44 8.30 4.58
CA TYR A 193 20.98 9.66 4.50
C TYR A 193 19.80 10.63 4.64
N GLY A 194 19.83 11.48 5.64
CA GLY A 194 18.68 12.31 5.97
C GLY A 194 19.06 13.67 6.53
N THR A 195 18.08 14.37 7.09
CA THR A 195 18.18 15.73 7.62
C THR A 195 19.40 15.95 8.51
N VAL A 196 19.72 14.97 9.36
CA VAL A 196 20.87 15.03 10.26
C VAL A 196 22.21 15.04 9.54
N ASP A 197 22.33 14.17 8.52
CA ASP A 197 23.55 14.10 7.72
C ASP A 197 23.72 15.39 6.92
N ILE A 198 22.62 15.96 6.42
CA ILE A 198 22.59 17.23 5.69
C ILE A 198 23.07 18.38 6.58
N ILE A 199 22.57 18.47 7.83
CA ILE A 199 23.00 19.47 8.80
C ILE A 199 24.52 19.41 8.99
N LYS A 200 25.04 18.19 9.20
CA LYS A 200 26.47 17.95 9.39
C LYS A 200 27.29 18.31 8.13
N ASP A 201 26.87 17.80 6.96
CA ASP A 201 27.68 17.90 5.75
C ASP A 201 27.64 19.30 5.13
N LEU A 202 26.56 20.06 5.33
CA LEU A 202 26.45 21.47 4.96
C LEU A 202 26.91 22.44 6.06
N ASN A 203 27.30 21.94 7.24
CA ASN A 203 27.66 22.72 8.41
C ASN A 203 26.57 23.71 8.85
N LEU A 204 25.34 23.22 8.94
CA LEU A 204 24.15 23.96 9.37
C LEU A 204 24.03 23.94 10.92
N ASN A 205 23.31 24.91 11.49
CA ASN A 205 23.02 24.93 12.91
C ASN A 205 21.86 24.00 13.26
N TRP A 206 22.09 23.07 14.21
CA TRP A 206 21.08 22.08 14.61
C TRP A 206 19.75 22.69 15.08
N HIS A 207 19.79 23.75 15.88
CA HIS A 207 18.57 24.34 16.44
C HIS A 207 17.86 25.31 15.49
N ASN A 208 18.62 26.03 14.66
CA ASN A 208 18.08 27.09 13.83
C ASN A 208 17.73 26.64 12.41
N ASP A 209 18.47 25.65 11.86
CA ASP A 209 18.37 25.27 10.46
C ASP A 209 17.71 23.91 10.24
N MET A 210 17.05 23.32 11.26
CA MET A 210 16.39 22.02 11.15
C MET A 210 15.31 22.01 10.05
N GLU A 211 14.46 23.04 10.01
CA GLU A 211 13.42 23.16 8.98
C GLU A 211 14.03 23.30 7.58
N LEU A 212 15.08 24.12 7.44
CA LEU A 212 15.81 24.27 6.18
C LEU A 212 16.42 22.94 5.73
N ALA A 213 17.08 22.21 6.62
CA ALA A 213 17.68 20.92 6.32
C ALA A 213 16.62 19.85 5.95
N THR A 214 15.45 19.92 6.57
CA THR A 214 14.32 19.04 6.23
C THR A 214 13.82 19.32 4.81
N LYS A 215 13.64 20.59 4.44
CA LYS A 215 13.26 20.98 3.08
C LYS A 215 14.33 20.61 2.03
N ILE A 216 15.61 20.73 2.37
CA ILE A 216 16.71 20.25 1.51
C ILE A 216 16.59 18.73 1.31
N ASN A 217 16.35 17.96 2.39
CA ASN A 217 16.20 16.51 2.30
C ASN A 217 15.01 16.11 1.42
N GLU A 218 13.88 16.79 1.56
CA GLU A 218 12.69 16.58 0.73
C GLU A 218 12.98 16.86 -0.75
N MET A 219 13.59 18.02 -1.04
CA MET A 219 13.97 18.40 -2.41
C MET A 219 14.96 17.41 -3.02
N MET A 220 15.99 17.00 -2.26
CA MET A 220 16.96 16.00 -2.72
C MET A 220 16.28 14.66 -3.05
N LYS A 221 15.36 14.18 -2.21
CA LYS A 221 14.60 12.95 -2.45
C LYS A 221 13.71 13.08 -3.68
N GLN A 222 12.97 14.18 -3.80
CA GLN A 222 12.12 14.43 -4.97
C GLN A 222 12.94 14.47 -6.27
N TYR A 223 14.07 15.18 -6.25
CA TYR A 223 14.97 15.25 -7.41
C TYR A 223 15.51 13.86 -7.81
N MET A 224 16.01 13.09 -6.83
CA MET A 224 16.56 11.76 -7.09
C MET A 224 15.52 10.75 -7.61
N LEU A 225 14.21 11.00 -7.45
CA LEU A 225 13.15 10.12 -7.93
C LEU A 225 12.40 10.69 -9.15
N SER A 226 12.67 11.93 -9.53
CA SER A 226 12.07 12.60 -10.69
C SER A 226 12.82 12.29 -11.98
N ASP A 227 12.17 12.59 -13.11
CA ASP A 227 12.76 12.61 -14.46
C ASP A 227 13.49 13.91 -14.78
N PHE A 228 13.43 14.93 -13.93
CA PHE A 228 14.02 16.25 -14.13
C PHE A 228 15.56 16.23 -14.28
N GLN A 229 16.09 17.20 -15.03
CA GLN A 229 17.52 17.32 -15.24
C GLN A 229 18.20 18.22 -14.19
N THR A 230 17.46 19.19 -13.65
CA THR A 230 17.95 20.17 -12.66
C THR A 230 17.01 20.31 -11.47
N PHE A 231 17.50 20.91 -10.38
CA PHE A 231 16.66 21.24 -9.22
C PHE A 231 15.64 22.34 -9.52
N ASN A 232 15.91 23.18 -10.52
CA ASN A 232 15.00 24.27 -10.90
C ASN A 232 13.71 23.75 -11.54
N ASP A 233 13.72 22.54 -12.09
CA ASP A 233 12.55 21.89 -12.71
C ASP A 233 11.53 21.41 -11.68
N LEU A 234 11.91 21.34 -10.39
CA LEU A 234 11.01 20.95 -9.31
C LEU A 234 10.07 22.10 -8.93
N GLU A 235 8.77 21.84 -8.99
CA GLU A 235 7.76 22.76 -8.46
C GLU A 235 7.67 22.62 -6.93
N LEU A 236 7.96 23.70 -6.21
CA LEU A 236 7.86 23.76 -4.76
C LEU A 236 6.93 24.88 -4.35
N PHE A 237 5.97 24.59 -3.50
CA PHE A 237 5.07 25.57 -2.90
C PHE A 237 5.78 26.32 -1.76
N MET A 238 6.66 27.26 -2.10
CA MET A 238 7.36 28.12 -1.14
C MET A 238 7.66 29.49 -1.78
N ASN A 239 8.00 30.48 -0.94
CA ASN A 239 8.37 31.78 -1.46
C ASN A 239 9.70 31.74 -2.25
N ASP A 240 9.84 32.59 -3.27
CA ASP A 240 10.96 32.57 -4.21
C ASP A 240 12.34 32.70 -3.55
N LYS A 241 12.44 33.52 -2.49
CA LYS A 241 13.71 33.71 -1.77
C LYS A 241 14.18 32.46 -1.05
N MET A 242 13.27 31.76 -0.36
CA MET A 242 13.56 30.50 0.33
C MET A 242 13.87 29.38 -0.67
N ARG A 243 13.13 29.35 -1.78
CA ARG A 243 13.35 28.39 -2.87
C ARG A 243 14.77 28.51 -3.45
N GLY A 244 15.21 29.71 -3.79
CA GLY A 244 16.56 29.96 -4.32
C GLY A 244 17.68 29.50 -3.37
N GLN A 245 17.51 29.75 -2.06
CA GLN A 245 18.46 29.28 -1.04
C GLN A 245 18.52 27.74 -0.97
N ILE A 246 17.37 27.08 -0.98
CA ILE A 246 17.29 25.62 -0.91
C ILE A 246 17.92 24.99 -2.16
N ILE A 247 17.58 25.50 -3.35
CA ILE A 247 18.17 25.02 -4.62
C ILE A 247 19.70 25.14 -4.58
N SER A 248 20.24 26.29 -4.20
CA SER A 248 21.69 26.50 -4.12
C SER A 248 22.37 25.52 -3.14
N LEU A 249 21.74 25.23 -2.00
CA LEU A 249 22.25 24.24 -1.03
C LEU A 249 22.12 22.81 -1.54
N CYS A 250 21.05 22.47 -2.27
CA CYS A 250 20.89 21.17 -2.92
C CYS A 250 21.94 20.95 -4.01
N GLU A 251 22.20 21.96 -4.86
CA GLU A 251 23.24 21.90 -5.89
C GLU A 251 24.64 21.73 -5.28
N LYS A 252 24.94 22.46 -4.20
CA LYS A 252 26.19 22.31 -3.43
C LYS A 252 26.32 20.89 -2.88
N LEU A 253 25.28 20.37 -2.22
CA LEU A 253 25.28 19.03 -1.64
C LEU A 253 25.41 17.96 -2.74
N TRP A 254 24.69 18.10 -3.85
CA TRP A 254 24.77 17.23 -5.02
C TRP A 254 26.17 17.21 -5.62
N GLY A 255 26.82 18.36 -5.75
CA GLY A 255 28.20 18.49 -6.18
C GLY A 255 29.17 17.77 -5.24
N MET A 256 28.99 17.92 -3.93
CA MET A 256 29.77 17.23 -2.91
C MET A 256 29.56 15.70 -2.96
N MET A 257 28.32 15.23 -3.15
CA MET A 257 28.00 13.79 -3.29
C MET A 257 28.67 13.18 -4.53
N LYS A 258 28.70 13.89 -5.65
CA LYS A 258 29.39 13.45 -6.90
C LYS A 258 30.90 13.37 -6.76
N SER A 259 31.50 14.14 -5.86
CA SER A 259 32.96 14.16 -5.70
C SER A 259 33.47 12.88 -5.03
N TYR A 260 34.47 12.25 -5.64
CA TYR A 260 35.19 11.11 -5.03
C TYR A 260 36.18 11.53 -3.94
N LYS A 261 36.47 12.83 -3.81
CA LYS A 261 37.48 13.37 -2.90
C LYS A 261 37.00 13.52 -1.45
N ASN A 262 35.72 13.34 -1.17
CA ASN A 262 35.15 13.45 0.16
C ASN A 262 34.44 12.15 0.58
N ASN A 263 34.15 12.05 1.89
CA ASN A 263 33.51 10.87 2.49
C ASN A 263 32.00 11.02 2.67
N ILE A 264 31.35 11.99 1.99
CA ILE A 264 29.91 12.18 2.07
C ILE A 264 29.22 10.92 1.56
N LYS A 265 28.30 10.39 2.38
CA LYS A 265 27.55 9.19 2.05
C LYS A 265 26.48 9.50 1.00
N VAL A 266 26.13 8.50 0.21
CA VAL A 266 25.12 8.57 -0.85
C VAL A 266 24.18 7.39 -0.77
N THR A 267 22.91 7.59 -1.13
CA THR A 267 21.90 6.52 -1.19
C THR A 267 21.97 5.75 -2.51
N HIS A 268 21.20 4.68 -2.61
CA HIS A 268 21.06 3.94 -3.85
C HIS A 268 20.35 4.75 -4.95
N ASP A 269 19.44 5.65 -4.59
CA ASP A 269 18.76 6.53 -5.55
C ASP A 269 19.70 7.56 -6.17
N PHE A 270 20.76 7.93 -5.47
CA PHE A 270 21.77 8.85 -5.99
C PHE A 270 22.44 8.35 -7.28
N TYR A 271 23.01 7.13 -7.28
CA TYR A 271 23.66 6.61 -8.48
C TYR A 271 22.65 6.21 -9.56
N LEU A 272 21.41 5.88 -9.16
CA LEU A 272 20.33 5.64 -10.12
C LEU A 272 19.99 6.93 -10.87
N LYS A 273 19.94 8.08 -10.16
CA LYS A 273 19.79 9.41 -10.78
C LYS A 273 20.95 9.76 -11.69
N LEU A 274 22.18 9.49 -11.29
CA LEU A 274 23.34 9.70 -12.17
C LEU A 274 23.26 8.84 -13.44
N PHE A 275 22.75 7.62 -13.33
CA PHE A 275 22.54 6.74 -14.48
C PHE A 275 21.49 7.30 -15.43
N GLN A 276 20.37 7.82 -14.89
CA GLN A 276 19.33 8.49 -15.67
C GLN A 276 19.89 9.70 -16.41
N LEU A 277 20.63 10.59 -15.71
CA LEU A 277 21.23 11.79 -16.29
C LEU A 277 22.27 11.46 -17.39
N SER A 278 22.87 10.27 -17.37
CA SER A 278 23.88 9.83 -18.34
C SER A 278 23.28 9.32 -19.66
N GLN A 279 21.96 9.14 -19.73
CA GLN A 279 21.22 8.72 -20.93
C GLN A 279 21.89 7.55 -21.69
N GLN A 280 22.16 6.46 -20.99
CA GLN A 280 22.87 5.31 -21.55
C GLN A 280 22.09 4.62 -22.67
N ASP A 281 22.72 4.44 -23.80
CA ASP A 281 22.20 3.66 -24.92
C ASP A 281 22.26 2.15 -24.62
N LEU A 282 21.13 1.58 -24.25
CA LEU A 282 21.00 0.15 -23.94
C LEU A 282 20.75 -0.71 -25.17
N SER A 283 20.43 -0.12 -26.35
CA SER A 283 20.16 -0.84 -27.60
C SER A 283 21.40 -1.58 -28.13
N LYS A 284 22.61 -1.14 -27.75
CA LYS A 284 23.86 -1.83 -28.06
C LYS A 284 23.96 -3.23 -27.47
N LYS A 285 23.15 -3.53 -26.44
CA LYS A 285 23.22 -4.79 -25.72
C LYS A 285 21.91 -5.57 -25.72
N TYR A 286 20.76 -4.87 -25.78
CA TYR A 286 19.43 -5.47 -25.63
C TYR A 286 18.52 -5.09 -26.78
N ASP A 287 17.79 -6.08 -27.32
CA ASP A 287 16.74 -5.89 -28.31
C ASP A 287 15.38 -5.56 -27.65
N ILE A 288 15.14 -6.10 -26.45
CA ILE A 288 13.88 -5.98 -25.72
C ILE A 288 14.16 -5.68 -24.25
N ILE A 289 13.37 -4.76 -23.68
CA ILE A 289 13.27 -4.55 -22.23
C ILE A 289 11.90 -5.05 -21.78
N LEU A 290 11.88 -5.92 -20.77
CA LEU A 290 10.69 -6.26 -20.00
C LEU A 290 10.77 -5.58 -18.65
N LEU A 291 9.74 -4.81 -18.26
CA LEU A 291 9.62 -4.21 -16.94
C LEU A 291 8.45 -4.86 -16.21
N ASP A 292 8.72 -5.57 -15.11
CA ASP A 292 7.69 -6.13 -14.23
C ASP A 292 7.37 -5.17 -13.09
N GLU A 293 6.16 -5.27 -12.54
CA GLU A 293 5.63 -4.41 -11.47
C GLU A 293 5.71 -2.90 -11.83
N ALA A 294 5.36 -2.57 -13.07
CA ALA A 294 5.47 -1.22 -13.62
C ALA A 294 4.72 -0.14 -12.81
N GLN A 295 3.65 -0.52 -12.08
CA GLN A 295 2.89 0.39 -11.21
C GLN A 295 3.68 0.90 -10.00
N ASP A 296 4.81 0.28 -9.65
CA ASP A 296 5.67 0.69 -8.52
C ASP A 296 6.95 1.42 -8.99
N SER A 297 6.99 1.84 -10.23
CA SER A 297 8.14 2.53 -10.80
C SER A 297 8.15 4.02 -10.43
N SER A 298 9.31 4.65 -10.47
CA SER A 298 9.43 6.11 -10.40
C SER A 298 9.46 6.73 -11.81
N LYS A 299 9.17 8.03 -11.92
CA LYS A 299 9.35 8.77 -13.17
C LYS A 299 10.77 8.63 -13.72
N MET A 300 11.77 8.65 -12.84
CA MET A 300 13.15 8.44 -13.20
C MET A 300 13.39 7.05 -13.83
N MET A 301 12.83 5.97 -13.24
CA MET A 301 12.95 4.62 -13.81
C MET A 301 12.28 4.53 -15.17
N PHE A 302 11.14 5.19 -15.33
CA PHE A 302 10.43 5.28 -16.60
C PHE A 302 11.29 6.02 -17.65
N ASP A 303 11.89 7.15 -17.30
CA ASP A 303 12.76 7.93 -18.17
C ASP A 303 13.98 7.11 -18.66
N ILE A 304 14.61 6.34 -17.77
CA ILE A 304 15.71 5.42 -18.13
C ILE A 304 15.28 4.43 -19.22
N ILE A 305 14.07 3.87 -19.10
CA ILE A 305 13.55 2.86 -20.03
C ILE A 305 13.11 3.52 -21.35
N ALA A 306 12.37 4.61 -21.26
CA ALA A 306 11.83 5.33 -22.41
C ALA A 306 12.94 5.89 -23.32
N ASN A 307 14.05 6.37 -22.72
CA ASN A 307 15.20 6.95 -23.42
C ASN A 307 16.37 5.95 -23.64
N SER A 308 16.13 4.65 -23.47
CA SER A 308 17.15 3.60 -23.59
C SER A 308 17.60 3.29 -25.02
N ASN A 309 16.95 3.87 -26.03
CA ASN A 309 17.07 3.53 -27.46
C ASN A 309 16.72 2.07 -27.83
N VAL A 310 16.22 1.28 -26.89
CA VAL A 310 15.76 -0.08 -27.16
C VAL A 310 14.40 -0.03 -27.85
N LYS A 311 14.27 -0.75 -28.98
CA LYS A 311 13.06 -0.73 -29.79
C LYS A 311 11.91 -1.49 -29.12
N GLY A 312 12.19 -2.71 -28.66
CA GLY A 312 11.21 -3.56 -28.02
C GLY A 312 11.06 -3.23 -26.54
N ILE A 313 9.89 -2.74 -26.11
CA ILE A 313 9.61 -2.47 -24.70
C ILE A 313 8.27 -3.08 -24.31
N CYS A 314 8.29 -3.96 -23.31
CA CYS A 314 7.12 -4.55 -22.70
C CYS A 314 7.07 -4.15 -21.22
N ILE A 315 6.04 -3.41 -20.81
CA ILE A 315 5.79 -3.13 -19.40
C ILE A 315 4.59 -3.94 -18.92
N CYS A 316 4.70 -4.50 -17.72
CA CYS A 316 3.67 -5.32 -17.11
C CYS A 316 3.42 -4.85 -15.67
N GLY A 317 2.17 -4.72 -15.28
CA GLY A 317 1.84 -4.29 -13.93
C GLY A 317 0.37 -4.41 -13.59
N ASP A 318 0.07 -4.30 -12.30
CA ASP A 318 -1.28 -4.23 -11.75
C ASP A 318 -1.50 -2.84 -11.16
N ARG A 319 -2.20 -1.96 -11.88
CA ARG A 319 -2.44 -0.58 -11.44
C ARG A 319 -3.14 -0.47 -10.09
N PHE A 320 -3.89 -1.51 -9.70
CA PHE A 320 -4.61 -1.57 -8.44
C PHE A 320 -3.74 -2.10 -7.27
N GLN A 321 -2.50 -2.52 -7.54
CA GLN A 321 -1.50 -2.88 -6.55
C GLN A 321 -0.43 -1.80 -6.35
N ALA A 322 -0.71 -0.54 -6.68
CA ALA A 322 0.19 0.59 -6.46
C ALA A 322 0.19 0.98 -4.97
N LEU A 323 1.15 0.49 -4.18
CA LEU A 323 1.21 0.65 -2.72
C LEU A 323 2.33 1.58 -2.23
N TYR A 324 3.15 2.12 -3.13
CA TYR A 324 4.38 2.81 -2.76
C TYR A 324 4.37 4.30 -3.13
N SER A 325 3.18 4.95 -3.15
CA SER A 325 3.03 6.38 -3.41
C SER A 325 3.88 7.23 -2.43
N TRP A 326 3.98 6.81 -1.16
CA TRP A 326 4.83 7.42 -0.14
C TRP A 326 6.35 7.37 -0.45
N ARG A 327 6.77 6.52 -1.41
CA ARG A 327 8.13 6.47 -1.97
C ARG A 327 8.25 7.23 -3.29
N ASN A 328 7.28 8.09 -3.61
CA ASN A 328 7.17 8.75 -4.91
C ASN A 328 7.13 7.75 -6.08
N ALA A 329 6.71 6.50 -5.84
CA ALA A 329 6.34 5.60 -6.89
C ALA A 329 5.08 6.14 -7.57
N ILE A 330 5.07 6.06 -8.88
CA ILE A 330 3.92 6.42 -9.70
C ILE A 330 3.53 5.24 -10.56
N ASN A 331 2.26 5.14 -10.83
CA ASN A 331 1.81 4.22 -11.85
C ASN A 331 2.20 4.77 -13.23
N ILE A 332 3.26 4.21 -13.82
CA ILE A 332 3.74 4.63 -15.15
C ILE A 332 2.93 4.04 -16.31
N MET A 333 2.04 3.08 -16.04
CA MET A 333 1.24 2.41 -17.07
C MET A 333 0.44 3.39 -17.96
N PRO A 334 -0.22 4.44 -17.41
CA PRO A 334 -0.90 5.44 -18.24
C PRO A 334 0.03 6.33 -19.07
N LEU A 335 1.28 6.50 -18.64
CA LEU A 335 2.26 7.37 -19.31
C LEU A 335 2.94 6.68 -20.49
N PHE A 336 2.83 5.35 -20.57
CA PHE A 336 3.48 4.57 -21.63
C PHE A 336 2.52 4.35 -22.79
N GLU A 337 2.79 4.99 -23.92
CA GLU A 337 2.04 4.80 -25.16
C GLU A 337 2.46 3.48 -25.83
N ALA A 338 1.57 2.52 -25.85
CA ALA A 338 1.81 1.17 -26.34
C ALA A 338 0.49 0.44 -26.63
N LYS A 339 0.56 -0.66 -27.39
CA LYS A 339 -0.57 -1.58 -27.52
C LYS A 339 -0.85 -2.19 -26.15
N GLU A 340 -2.08 -2.04 -25.68
CA GLU A 340 -2.51 -2.58 -24.40
C GLU A 340 -3.09 -3.99 -24.54
N TYR A 341 -2.66 -4.86 -23.62
CA TYR A 341 -3.18 -6.21 -23.40
C TYR A 341 -3.60 -6.37 -21.95
N PHE A 342 -4.50 -7.32 -21.70
CA PHE A 342 -5.06 -7.55 -20.37
C PHE A 342 -4.75 -8.97 -19.91
N LEU A 343 -4.57 -9.15 -18.60
CA LEU A 343 -4.55 -10.44 -17.92
C LEU A 343 -5.54 -10.36 -16.77
N THR A 344 -6.75 -10.86 -17.00
CA THR A 344 -7.90 -10.71 -16.10
C THR A 344 -8.18 -11.97 -15.28
N THR A 345 -7.73 -13.14 -15.73
CA THR A 345 -7.95 -14.41 -15.04
C THR A 345 -6.95 -14.60 -13.90
N SER A 346 -7.44 -14.64 -12.67
CA SER A 346 -6.63 -14.93 -11.48
C SER A 346 -6.64 -16.42 -11.18
N PHE A 347 -5.44 -17.04 -11.24
CA PHE A 347 -5.25 -18.45 -10.85
C PHE A 347 -5.08 -18.62 -9.33
N ARG A 348 -5.02 -17.52 -8.60
CA ARG A 348 -4.81 -17.51 -7.14
C ARG A 348 -6.11 -17.47 -6.37
N VAL A 349 -7.06 -16.63 -6.78
CA VAL A 349 -8.28 -16.36 -6.03
C VAL A 349 -9.49 -17.06 -6.62
N SER A 350 -10.48 -17.33 -5.76
CA SER A 350 -11.80 -17.84 -6.17
C SER A 350 -12.67 -16.75 -6.80
N GLN A 351 -13.76 -17.16 -7.43
CA GLN A 351 -14.71 -16.21 -8.01
C GLN A 351 -15.34 -15.29 -6.95
N ASN A 352 -15.51 -15.77 -5.72
CA ASN A 352 -16.04 -14.96 -4.61
C ASN A 352 -15.10 -13.81 -4.25
N ILE A 353 -13.79 -14.07 -4.13
CA ILE A 353 -12.80 -13.02 -3.90
C ILE A 353 -12.66 -12.13 -5.14
N ALA A 354 -12.73 -12.68 -6.34
CA ALA A 354 -12.72 -11.89 -7.57
C ALA A 354 -13.89 -10.91 -7.61
N HIS A 355 -15.07 -11.32 -7.13
CA HIS A 355 -16.22 -10.43 -7.03
C HIS A 355 -15.96 -9.27 -6.05
N ILE A 356 -15.44 -9.54 -4.85
CA ILE A 356 -15.05 -8.49 -3.89
C ILE A 356 -13.97 -7.58 -4.50
N ALA A 357 -12.98 -8.16 -5.15
CA ALA A 357 -11.94 -7.40 -5.84
C ALA A 357 -12.53 -6.48 -6.92
N ASN A 358 -13.53 -6.93 -7.66
CA ASN A 358 -14.20 -6.15 -8.70
C ASN A 358 -15.00 -4.96 -8.12
N LEU A 359 -15.59 -5.10 -6.94
CA LEU A 359 -16.21 -3.96 -6.24
C LEU A 359 -15.17 -2.89 -5.91
N ILE A 360 -14.01 -3.30 -5.36
CA ILE A 360 -12.90 -2.40 -5.04
C ILE A 360 -12.33 -1.78 -6.31
N ILE A 361 -12.09 -2.57 -7.36
CA ILE A 361 -11.62 -2.10 -8.67
C ILE A 361 -12.59 -1.08 -9.26
N GLY A 362 -13.89 -1.34 -9.18
CA GLY A 362 -14.94 -0.44 -9.67
C GLY A 362 -14.93 0.92 -8.96
N ASP A 363 -14.65 0.94 -7.67
CA ASP A 363 -14.53 2.17 -6.91
C ASP A 363 -13.21 2.93 -7.15
N MET A 364 -12.17 2.22 -7.61
CA MET A 364 -10.88 2.81 -8.00
C MET A 364 -10.83 3.25 -9.47
N SER A 365 -11.74 2.77 -10.31
CA SER A 365 -11.72 2.99 -11.76
C SER A 365 -13.14 3.03 -12.34
N ASN A 366 -13.26 3.23 -13.65
CA ASN A 366 -14.55 3.24 -14.36
C ASN A 366 -15.02 1.83 -14.79
N ASN A 367 -14.70 0.76 -14.08
CA ASN A 367 -15.07 -0.62 -14.39
C ASN A 367 -14.59 -1.13 -15.77
N ASP A 368 -13.49 -0.61 -16.26
CA ASP A 368 -12.90 -0.95 -17.56
C ASP A 368 -12.21 -2.33 -17.59
N ILE A 369 -11.99 -2.95 -16.42
CA ILE A 369 -11.37 -4.27 -16.26
C ILE A 369 -12.01 -5.00 -15.09
N GLN A 370 -12.25 -6.31 -15.25
CA GLN A 370 -12.83 -7.16 -14.23
C GLN A 370 -12.01 -8.45 -14.05
N MET A 371 -11.79 -8.83 -12.78
CA MET A 371 -11.13 -10.08 -12.42
C MET A 371 -12.07 -11.26 -12.56
N LYS A 372 -11.55 -12.36 -13.12
CA LYS A 372 -12.18 -13.67 -13.14
C LYS A 372 -11.40 -14.60 -12.21
N GLY A 373 -12.06 -15.20 -11.23
CA GLY A 373 -11.44 -16.14 -10.31
C GLY A 373 -11.43 -17.57 -10.86
N PHE A 374 -10.25 -18.20 -10.87
CA PHE A 374 -10.09 -19.59 -11.35
C PHE A 374 -9.92 -20.61 -10.21
N ASN A 375 -9.50 -20.15 -9.01
CA ASN A 375 -9.23 -21.04 -7.89
C ASN A 375 -10.54 -21.51 -7.23
N THR A 376 -10.88 -22.78 -7.38
CA THR A 376 -12.08 -23.39 -6.77
C THR A 376 -11.89 -23.81 -5.31
N LYS A 377 -10.65 -23.76 -4.77
CA LYS A 377 -10.33 -24.21 -3.41
C LYS A 377 -10.39 -23.11 -2.36
N GLN A 378 -10.36 -21.86 -2.78
CA GLN A 378 -10.39 -20.72 -1.86
C GLN A 378 -11.80 -20.46 -1.35
N THR A 379 -11.92 -20.23 -0.04
CA THR A 379 -13.18 -19.86 0.60
C THR A 379 -13.01 -18.65 1.52
N ILE A 380 -14.04 -17.82 1.61
CA ILE A 380 -14.17 -16.80 2.65
C ILE A 380 -14.78 -17.49 3.86
N VAL A 381 -14.23 -17.26 5.04
CA VAL A 381 -14.74 -17.78 6.29
C VAL A 381 -15.02 -16.63 7.26
N ASP A 382 -16.03 -16.79 8.09
CA ASP A 382 -16.35 -15.80 9.10
C ASP A 382 -15.22 -15.68 10.14
N LYS A 383 -14.71 -16.85 10.61
CA LYS A 383 -13.53 -16.93 11.49
C LYS A 383 -12.63 -18.10 11.10
N ILE A 384 -11.32 -17.85 11.12
CA ILE A 384 -10.33 -18.92 11.01
C ILE A 384 -10.13 -19.63 12.35
N ASP A 385 -9.67 -20.87 12.32
CA ASP A 385 -9.26 -21.62 13.51
C ASP A 385 -7.85 -21.16 13.95
N LYS A 386 -7.77 -20.19 14.86
CA LYS A 386 -6.51 -19.64 15.40
C LYS A 386 -5.72 -20.62 16.30
N SER A 387 -6.24 -21.84 16.53
CA SER A 387 -5.49 -22.92 17.18
C SER A 387 -4.48 -23.60 16.23
N LYS A 388 -4.66 -23.44 14.93
CA LYS A 388 -3.79 -23.94 13.86
C LYS A 388 -2.92 -22.83 13.29
N PRO A 389 -1.83 -23.17 12.58
CA PRO A 389 -1.01 -22.16 11.91
C PRO A 389 -1.80 -21.31 10.92
N TYR A 390 -1.60 -19.99 11.00
CA TYR A 390 -2.24 -19.02 10.11
C TYR A 390 -1.34 -17.81 9.80
N VAL A 391 -1.72 -17.04 8.80
CA VAL A 391 -1.07 -15.76 8.46
C VAL A 391 -1.91 -14.64 9.02
N CYS A 392 -1.28 -13.69 9.69
CA CYS A 392 -1.88 -12.43 10.12
C CYS A 392 -1.32 -11.29 9.26
N LEU A 393 -2.19 -10.69 8.45
CA LEU A 393 -1.86 -9.52 7.62
C LEU A 393 -2.37 -8.26 8.31
N CYS A 394 -1.45 -7.30 8.53
CA CYS A 394 -1.76 -6.03 9.17
C CYS A 394 -1.46 -4.85 8.24
N ARG A 395 -2.12 -3.72 8.47
CA ARG A 395 -1.88 -2.47 7.75
C ARG A 395 -0.50 -1.88 8.12
N THR A 396 -0.11 -1.95 9.39
CA THR A 396 1.10 -1.32 9.92
C THR A 396 1.88 -2.22 10.90
N ASN A 397 3.15 -1.88 11.17
CA ASN A 397 3.96 -2.56 12.17
C ASN A 397 3.39 -2.41 13.59
N ALA A 398 2.72 -1.28 13.89
CA ALA A 398 2.11 -1.03 15.18
C ALA A 398 0.98 -2.04 15.48
N TYR A 399 0.22 -2.41 14.47
CA TYR A 399 -0.82 -3.41 14.62
C TYR A 399 -0.27 -4.84 14.71
N ILE A 400 0.79 -5.14 13.97
CA ILE A 400 1.51 -6.42 14.19
C ILE A 400 1.94 -6.52 15.66
N PHE A 401 2.45 -5.44 16.24
CA PHE A 401 2.80 -5.42 17.66
C PHE A 401 1.58 -5.64 18.57
N ALA A 402 0.42 -5.08 18.23
CA ALA A 402 -0.82 -5.27 18.96
C ALA A 402 -1.30 -6.73 18.90
N GLU A 403 -1.31 -7.34 17.71
CA GLU A 403 -1.67 -8.75 17.51
C GLU A 403 -0.72 -9.70 18.26
N ILE A 404 0.58 -9.39 18.27
CA ILE A 404 1.55 -10.17 19.06
C ILE A 404 1.28 -10.00 20.55
N ALA A 405 0.99 -8.80 21.03
CA ALA A 405 0.68 -8.56 22.45
C ALA A 405 -0.53 -9.40 22.89
N GLU A 406 -1.55 -9.51 22.06
CA GLU A 406 -2.72 -10.34 22.30
C GLU A 406 -2.36 -11.84 22.25
N ALA A 407 -1.63 -12.28 21.23
CA ALA A 407 -1.20 -13.67 21.09
C ALA A 407 -0.36 -14.13 22.29
N LEU A 408 0.59 -13.30 22.77
CA LEU A 408 1.40 -13.61 23.95
C LEU A 408 0.61 -13.56 25.27
N TYR A 409 -0.45 -12.77 25.33
CA TYR A 409 -1.34 -12.78 26.48
C TYR A 409 -2.12 -14.09 26.59
N LEU A 410 -2.57 -14.64 25.46
CA LEU A 410 -3.30 -15.90 25.38
C LEU A 410 -2.37 -17.11 25.55
N ASP A 411 -1.20 -17.09 24.92
CA ASP A 411 -0.21 -18.17 24.99
C ASP A 411 1.22 -17.61 24.83
N LYS A 412 1.98 -17.61 25.92
CA LYS A 412 3.36 -17.10 25.95
C LYS A 412 4.36 -17.88 25.09
N ASN A 413 4.00 -19.08 24.65
CA ASN A 413 4.87 -19.98 23.87
C ASN A 413 4.59 -19.94 22.37
N LYS A 414 3.59 -19.18 21.90
CA LYS A 414 3.25 -19.03 20.48
C LYS A 414 4.47 -18.63 19.66
N LYS A 415 4.76 -19.36 18.58
CA LYS A 415 5.90 -19.14 17.69
C LYS A 415 5.52 -18.22 16.54
N PHE A 416 6.38 -17.26 16.25
CA PHE A 416 6.15 -16.20 15.27
C PHE A 416 7.18 -16.25 14.15
N PHE A 417 6.71 -16.26 12.92
CA PHE A 417 7.56 -15.97 11.76
C PHE A 417 7.19 -14.58 11.21
N PHE A 418 8.19 -13.86 10.73
CA PHE A 418 8.02 -12.51 10.16
C PHE A 418 8.49 -12.52 8.71
N GLU A 419 7.64 -12.09 7.78
CA GLU A 419 8.05 -11.92 6.39
C GLU A 419 9.19 -10.89 6.30
N GLY A 420 10.32 -11.30 5.74
CA GLY A 420 11.59 -10.60 5.83
C GLY A 420 12.39 -11.03 7.06
N THR A 421 12.41 -10.27 8.11
CA THR A 421 12.99 -10.62 9.41
C THR A 421 12.32 -9.80 10.51
N TYR A 422 12.21 -10.30 11.73
CA TYR A 422 11.61 -9.54 12.83
C TYR A 422 12.35 -8.22 13.11
N LYS A 423 13.67 -8.17 12.89
CA LYS A 423 14.48 -6.95 13.05
C LYS A 423 14.04 -5.82 12.11
N SER A 424 13.55 -6.16 10.93
CA SER A 424 13.10 -5.16 9.96
C SER A 424 11.77 -4.48 10.33
N TYR A 425 11.10 -4.93 11.38
CA TYR A 425 9.90 -4.31 11.94
C TYR A 425 10.21 -3.28 13.02
N ASN A 426 11.49 -3.16 13.44
CA ASN A 426 12.00 -2.14 14.36
C ASN A 426 11.29 -2.10 15.74
N PHE A 427 10.81 -3.24 16.25
CA PHE A 427 10.14 -3.29 17.55
C PHE A 427 11.04 -2.85 18.71
N GLU A 428 12.36 -2.94 18.54
CA GLU A 428 13.33 -2.44 19.52
C GLU A 428 13.26 -0.92 19.71
N ASN A 429 12.91 -0.17 18.64
CA ASN A 429 12.70 1.28 18.74
C ASN A 429 11.56 1.63 19.70
N ILE A 430 10.56 0.75 19.84
CA ILE A 430 9.44 0.96 20.80
C ILE A 430 9.98 0.84 22.23
N SER A 431 10.85 -0.15 22.51
CA SER A 431 11.51 -0.31 23.81
C SER A 431 12.42 0.86 24.13
N ASP A 432 13.20 1.32 23.14
CA ASP A 432 14.10 2.47 23.29
C ASP A 432 13.30 3.73 23.61
N CYS A 433 12.18 3.95 22.92
CA CYS A 433 11.29 5.08 23.15
C CYS A 433 10.65 5.00 24.55
N TYR A 434 10.24 3.81 25.01
CA TYR A 434 9.74 3.61 26.36
C TYR A 434 10.84 3.91 27.41
N TYR A 435 12.06 3.40 27.26
CA TYR A 435 13.15 3.72 28.18
C TYR A 435 13.45 5.22 28.20
N PHE A 436 13.42 5.87 27.06
CA PHE A 436 13.60 7.31 26.96
C PHE A 436 12.47 8.08 27.68
N SER A 437 11.22 7.61 27.60
CA SER A 437 10.06 8.23 28.26
C SER A 437 10.15 8.21 29.81
N ILE A 438 10.89 7.23 30.37
CA ILE A 438 11.13 7.14 31.84
C ILE A 438 12.51 7.66 32.23
N GLY A 439 13.14 8.48 31.39
CA GLY A 439 14.41 9.17 31.67
C GLY A 439 15.65 8.28 31.62
N LYS A 440 15.59 7.08 31.06
CA LYS A 440 16.78 6.24 30.86
C LYS A 440 17.54 6.66 29.59
N PRO A 441 18.87 6.59 29.59
CA PRO A 441 19.67 6.89 28.40
C PRO A 441 19.34 5.91 27.27
N THR A 442 19.24 6.42 26.05
CA THR A 442 18.97 5.62 24.86
C THR A 442 20.21 5.55 23.95
N LYS A 443 20.40 4.39 23.31
CA LYS A 443 21.39 4.20 22.24
C LYS A 443 20.80 4.46 20.85
N ASN A 444 19.51 4.70 20.76
CA ASN A 444 18.85 5.03 19.53
C ASN A 444 19.35 6.38 19.00
N LYS A 445 19.90 6.38 17.79
CA LYS A 445 20.55 7.55 17.19
C LYS A 445 19.60 8.74 16.96
N ILE A 446 18.31 8.48 16.81
CA ILE A 446 17.30 9.52 16.63
C ILE A 446 16.89 10.07 17.99
N LEU A 447 16.49 9.19 18.90
CA LEU A 447 16.01 9.59 20.24
C LEU A 447 17.10 10.30 21.07
N SER A 448 18.37 9.90 20.93
CA SER A 448 19.50 10.51 21.64
C SER A 448 19.77 11.98 21.28
N LYS A 449 19.09 12.53 20.25
CA LYS A 449 19.22 13.93 19.85
C LYS A 449 18.29 14.86 20.64
N PHE A 450 17.28 14.30 21.28
CA PHE A 450 16.34 15.03 22.11
C PHE A 450 16.82 15.05 23.56
N LYS A 451 16.66 16.17 24.25
CA LYS A 451 17.05 16.33 25.65
C LYS A 451 16.21 15.47 26.59
N ASN A 452 14.94 15.32 26.26
CA ASN A 452 13.96 14.56 27.04
C ASN A 452 12.77 14.15 26.17
N TYR A 453 11.87 13.35 26.74
CA TYR A 453 10.70 12.84 26.04
C TYR A 453 9.70 13.93 25.64
N GLN A 454 9.58 15.01 26.43
CA GLN A 454 8.70 16.13 26.09
C GLN A 454 9.17 16.84 24.81
N GLU A 455 10.48 17.08 24.64
CA GLU A 455 11.05 17.66 23.42
C GLU A 455 10.78 16.77 22.19
N LEU A 456 10.84 15.44 22.38
CA LEU A 456 10.46 14.47 21.33
C LEU A 456 8.99 14.60 20.93
N GLU A 457 8.07 14.70 21.91
CA GLU A 457 6.64 14.87 21.65
C GLU A 457 6.35 16.18 20.89
N GLU A 458 6.90 17.31 21.39
CA GLU A 458 6.74 18.62 20.76
C GLU A 458 7.29 18.63 19.32
N TYR A 459 8.47 18.05 19.10
CA TYR A 459 9.05 17.93 17.78
C TYR A 459 8.16 17.10 16.83
N SER A 460 7.74 15.93 17.29
CA SER A 460 6.97 14.99 16.49
C SER A 460 5.61 15.58 16.08
N GLU A 461 4.98 16.36 16.97
CA GLU A 461 3.72 17.06 16.66
C GLU A 461 3.92 18.22 15.69
N LYS A 462 4.99 19.01 15.84
CA LYS A 462 5.29 20.15 14.96
C LYS A 462 5.67 19.73 13.55
N THR A 463 6.43 18.64 13.43
CA THR A 463 6.92 18.14 12.12
C THR A 463 5.96 17.12 11.50
N VAL A 464 4.92 16.69 12.22
CA VAL A 464 4.00 15.61 11.82
C VAL A 464 4.77 14.33 11.43
N ASP A 465 5.85 14.02 12.19
CA ASP A 465 6.64 12.81 11.95
C ASP A 465 5.85 11.58 12.37
N LEU A 466 5.26 10.90 11.38
CA LEU A 466 4.35 9.77 11.61
C LEU A 466 5.05 8.57 12.30
N GLU A 467 6.36 8.38 12.06
CA GLU A 467 7.12 7.29 12.69
C GLU A 467 7.30 7.56 14.18
N LEU A 468 7.76 8.76 14.55
CA LEU A 468 7.91 9.16 15.94
C LEU A 468 6.56 9.22 16.67
N LEU A 469 5.52 9.77 16.04
CA LEU A 469 4.17 9.79 16.60
C LEU A 469 3.63 8.37 16.85
N SER A 470 3.94 7.41 15.98
CA SER A 470 3.56 6.00 16.17
C SER A 470 4.26 5.42 17.41
N LEU A 471 5.59 5.64 17.57
CA LEU A 471 6.33 5.20 18.75
C LEU A 471 5.75 5.79 20.04
N ILE A 472 5.46 7.08 20.05
CA ILE A 472 4.86 7.79 21.19
C ILE A 472 3.50 7.18 21.56
N ARG A 473 2.64 6.93 20.57
CA ARG A 473 1.33 6.28 20.79
C ARG A 473 1.47 4.89 21.40
N MET A 474 2.43 4.11 20.92
CA MET A 474 2.72 2.77 21.45
C MET A 474 3.18 2.84 22.92
N VAL A 475 4.07 3.78 23.25
CA VAL A 475 4.53 4.00 24.64
C VAL A 475 3.35 4.40 25.53
N LYS A 476 2.49 5.30 25.09
CA LYS A 476 1.29 5.72 25.85
C LYS A 476 0.30 4.56 26.05
N LYS A 477 0.13 3.68 25.06
CA LYS A 477 -0.81 2.55 25.10
C LYS A 477 -0.33 1.38 25.98
N TYR A 478 0.94 1.01 25.87
CA TYR A 478 1.44 -0.24 26.47
C TYR A 478 2.33 -0.03 27.70
N GLY A 479 2.97 1.15 27.86
CA GLY A 479 3.83 1.45 29.01
C GLY A 479 4.90 0.38 29.26
N SER A 480 5.03 -0.06 30.51
CA SER A 480 6.05 -1.06 30.90
C SER A 480 5.87 -2.43 30.22
N ARG A 481 4.65 -2.78 29.79
CA ARG A 481 4.39 -4.06 29.09
C ARG A 481 5.16 -4.19 27.77
N ILE A 482 5.62 -3.07 27.17
CA ILE A 482 6.43 -3.07 25.95
C ILE A 482 7.63 -4.01 26.09
N ILE A 483 8.28 -4.01 27.25
CA ILE A 483 9.49 -4.80 27.48
C ILE A 483 9.19 -6.30 27.43
N ASP A 484 8.09 -6.72 28.06
CA ASP A 484 7.69 -8.13 28.07
C ASP A 484 7.27 -8.58 26.67
N ILE A 485 6.56 -7.74 25.93
CA ILE A 485 6.13 -8.04 24.55
C ILE A 485 7.37 -8.17 23.64
N VAL A 486 8.30 -7.21 23.67
CA VAL A 486 9.50 -7.25 22.82
C VAL A 486 10.40 -8.44 23.18
N ASN A 487 10.53 -8.78 24.46
CA ASN A 487 11.24 -9.99 24.88
C ASN A 487 10.51 -11.26 24.41
N GLY A 488 9.20 -11.29 24.51
CA GLY A 488 8.37 -12.38 23.97
C GLY A 488 8.57 -12.59 22.47
N ILE A 489 8.61 -11.49 21.69
CA ILE A 489 8.94 -11.54 20.26
C ILE A 489 10.31 -12.19 20.02
N LYS A 490 11.35 -11.73 20.73
CA LYS A 490 12.72 -12.24 20.57
C LYS A 490 12.85 -13.72 20.89
N ASN A 491 12.17 -14.17 21.94
CA ASN A 491 12.24 -15.56 22.42
C ASN A 491 11.43 -16.52 21.54
N ASN A 492 10.39 -16.02 20.87
CA ASN A 492 9.45 -16.84 20.12
C ASN A 492 9.56 -16.69 18.60
N ALA A 493 10.42 -15.77 18.11
CA ALA A 493 10.66 -15.63 16.68
C ALA A 493 11.39 -16.86 16.12
N VAL A 494 10.85 -17.43 15.05
CA VAL A 494 11.44 -18.56 14.31
C VAL A 494 11.94 -18.11 12.93
N THR A 495 12.90 -18.87 12.39
CA THR A 495 13.53 -18.55 11.09
C THR A 495 12.88 -19.25 9.91
N LYS A 496 12.07 -20.28 10.15
CA LYS A 496 11.38 -21.08 9.14
C LYS A 496 9.87 -20.95 9.31
N LYS A 497 9.14 -20.74 8.21
CA LYS A 497 7.66 -20.62 8.21
C LYS A 497 6.96 -21.84 8.80
N GLU A 498 7.49 -23.00 8.52
CA GLU A 498 6.91 -24.30 8.92
C GLU A 498 6.89 -24.49 10.44
N ASN A 499 7.72 -23.75 11.18
CA ASN A 499 7.84 -23.83 12.63
C ASN A 499 7.01 -22.75 13.35
N ALA A 500 6.25 -21.94 12.61
CA ALA A 500 5.47 -20.86 13.17
C ALA A 500 4.01 -21.25 13.40
N ASP A 501 3.46 -20.79 14.51
CA ASP A 501 2.01 -20.79 14.75
C ASP A 501 1.35 -19.63 14.03
N ILE A 502 2.04 -18.47 13.97
CA ILE A 502 1.55 -17.26 13.30
C ILE A 502 2.65 -16.69 12.40
N ILE A 503 2.29 -16.46 11.14
CA ILE A 503 3.13 -15.72 10.19
C ILE A 503 2.63 -14.28 10.14
N PHE A 504 3.45 -13.34 10.59
CA PHE A 504 3.13 -11.91 10.54
C PHE A 504 3.70 -11.25 9.31
N SER A 505 2.88 -10.42 8.67
CA SER A 505 3.31 -9.52 7.61
C SER A 505 2.46 -8.26 7.59
N THR A 506 3.06 -7.13 7.21
CA THR A 506 2.22 -6.04 6.69
C THR A 506 1.72 -6.40 5.30
N ILE A 507 0.55 -5.88 4.91
CA ILE A 507 0.01 -6.09 3.56
C ILE A 507 1.02 -5.64 2.50
N HIS A 508 1.72 -4.53 2.72
CA HIS A 508 2.79 -4.06 1.83
C HIS A 508 3.91 -5.10 1.60
N ARG A 509 4.35 -5.77 2.69
CA ARG A 509 5.42 -6.78 2.60
C ARG A 509 4.94 -8.11 2.03
N SER A 510 3.64 -8.39 2.16
CA SER A 510 3.02 -9.59 1.59
C SER A 510 2.83 -9.49 0.07
N LYS A 511 3.05 -8.32 -0.53
CA LYS A 511 2.96 -8.15 -1.97
C LYS A 511 3.91 -9.13 -2.68
N GLY A 512 3.41 -9.80 -3.71
CA GLY A 512 4.12 -10.88 -4.39
C GLY A 512 3.98 -12.27 -3.73
N GLN A 513 3.64 -12.35 -2.43
CA GLN A 513 3.47 -13.64 -1.75
C GLN A 513 2.10 -14.27 -2.03
N THR A 514 2.02 -15.59 -1.87
CA THR A 514 0.78 -16.37 -1.88
C THR A 514 0.80 -17.34 -0.71
N TYR A 515 -0.28 -17.38 0.07
CA TYR A 515 -0.37 -18.21 1.27
C TYR A 515 -1.39 -19.33 1.06
N SER A 516 -0.94 -20.58 1.26
CA SER A 516 -1.77 -21.79 1.19
C SER A 516 -2.42 -22.15 2.52
N ILE A 517 -1.96 -21.58 3.63
CA ILE A 517 -2.60 -21.68 4.95
C ILE A 517 -3.61 -20.55 5.14
N PRO A 518 -4.53 -20.65 6.12
CA PRO A 518 -5.53 -19.62 6.36
C PRO A 518 -4.92 -18.24 6.59
N VAL A 519 -5.54 -17.21 6.04
CA VAL A 519 -5.15 -15.81 6.19
C VAL A 519 -6.21 -15.08 7.00
N TYR A 520 -5.78 -14.38 8.02
CA TYR A 520 -6.56 -13.41 8.78
C TYR A 520 -6.09 -12.00 8.44
N ILE A 521 -6.98 -11.16 7.94
CA ILE A 521 -6.72 -9.74 7.80
C ILE A 521 -7.14 -9.06 9.11
N SER A 522 -6.15 -8.55 9.85
CA SER A 522 -6.38 -7.90 11.13
C SER A 522 -7.26 -6.66 10.96
N ASP A 523 -8.09 -6.38 11.99
CA ASP A 523 -9.02 -5.24 11.99
C ASP A 523 -8.27 -3.94 12.34
N ASP A 524 -7.46 -3.55 11.45
CA ASP A 524 -6.63 -2.36 11.50
C ASP A 524 -7.36 -1.24 10.80
N HIS A 525 -7.99 -0.37 11.47
CA HIS A 525 -8.53 0.89 10.94
C HIS A 525 -8.16 1.19 9.48
N PHE A 526 -8.64 0.34 8.57
CA PHE A 526 -8.73 0.70 7.19
C PHE A 526 -9.78 1.81 7.16
N ASP A 527 -9.36 3.05 7.02
CA ASP A 527 -10.27 4.21 7.03
C ASP A 527 -11.07 4.30 5.71
N ILE A 528 -11.40 3.13 5.16
CA ILE A 528 -12.18 2.99 3.94
C ILE A 528 -13.60 3.46 4.17
N GLU A 529 -14.16 3.19 5.37
CA GLU A 529 -15.54 3.52 5.68
C GLU A 529 -15.79 5.02 5.72
N SER A 530 -14.99 5.74 6.51
CA SER A 530 -15.21 7.16 6.70
C SER A 530 -14.85 7.95 5.44
N GLU A 531 -13.82 7.53 4.71
CA GLU A 531 -13.45 8.18 3.46
C GLU A 531 -14.40 7.81 2.32
N TYR A 532 -14.91 6.57 2.26
CA TYR A 532 -15.94 6.17 1.29
C TYR A 532 -17.24 6.91 1.55
N TYR A 533 -17.70 6.95 2.81
CA TYR A 533 -18.90 7.66 3.21
C TYR A 533 -18.84 9.15 2.88
N ASN A 534 -17.74 9.81 3.22
CA ASN A 534 -17.52 11.23 2.93
C ASN A 534 -17.46 11.54 1.43
N LYS A 535 -17.09 10.57 0.60
CA LYS A 535 -16.91 10.75 -0.83
C LYS A 535 -18.16 10.48 -1.65
N PHE A 536 -18.98 9.50 -1.28
CA PHE A 536 -20.14 9.08 -2.09
C PHE A 536 -21.47 9.66 -1.61
N ILE A 537 -21.53 10.17 -0.37
CA ILE A 537 -22.75 10.79 0.16
C ILE A 537 -22.74 12.33 0.03
N GLU A 538 -21.56 12.96 -0.01
CA GLU A 538 -21.42 14.43 -0.05
C GLU A 538 -21.03 15.01 -1.42
N VAL A 539 -20.74 14.21 -2.45
CA VAL A 539 -20.20 14.73 -3.72
C VAL A 539 -21.04 14.26 -4.91
N ASP A 540 -21.47 15.27 -5.68
CA ASP A 540 -22.02 15.20 -7.03
C ASP A 540 -21.45 14.02 -7.84
N PRO A 541 -22.30 13.11 -8.37
CA PRO A 541 -21.86 11.95 -9.15
C PRO A 541 -20.95 12.26 -10.33
N ASP A 542 -20.95 13.50 -10.81
CA ASP A 542 -20.15 13.97 -11.96
C ASP A 542 -18.72 14.43 -11.61
N LYS A 543 -18.32 14.47 -10.34
CA LYS A 543 -16.98 14.87 -9.89
C LYS A 543 -16.16 13.71 -9.31
N LYS A 544 -15.95 12.65 -10.10
CA LYS A 544 -15.10 11.50 -9.76
C LYS A 544 -13.59 11.83 -9.80
N LYS A 545 -13.06 12.57 -8.84
CA LYS A 545 -11.63 12.50 -8.52
C LYS A 545 -11.45 11.68 -7.24
N VAL A 546 -10.97 10.46 -7.40
CA VAL A 546 -10.56 9.61 -6.27
C VAL A 546 -9.46 10.35 -5.52
N ASN A 547 -9.65 10.64 -4.24
CA ASN A 547 -8.59 11.14 -3.38
C ASN A 547 -7.46 10.09 -3.37
N ASN A 548 -6.20 10.50 -3.59
CA ASN A 548 -5.06 9.58 -3.67
C ASN A 548 -4.92 8.70 -2.41
N ASN A 549 -5.31 9.21 -1.24
CA ASN A 549 -5.28 8.43 0.01
C ASN A 549 -6.30 7.29 0.00
N LEU A 550 -7.52 7.53 -0.49
CA LEU A 550 -8.54 6.49 -0.59
C LEU A 550 -8.12 5.42 -1.62
N PHE A 551 -7.54 5.83 -2.74
CA PHE A 551 -7.02 4.89 -3.73
C PHE A 551 -5.96 3.96 -3.12
N GLU A 552 -5.04 4.50 -2.31
CA GLU A 552 -4.00 3.70 -1.65
C GLU A 552 -4.60 2.73 -0.62
N GLU A 553 -5.55 3.16 0.21
CA GLU A 553 -6.22 2.29 1.17
C GLU A 553 -7.00 1.16 0.46
N MET A 554 -7.72 1.46 -0.62
CA MET A 554 -8.38 0.45 -1.44
C MET A 554 -7.39 -0.53 -2.09
N ALA A 555 -6.26 -0.02 -2.59
CA ALA A 555 -5.19 -0.86 -3.14
C ALA A 555 -4.60 -1.80 -2.08
N ILE A 556 -4.45 -1.34 -0.83
CA ILE A 556 -3.99 -2.17 0.30
C ILE A 556 -4.98 -3.31 0.55
N VAL A 557 -6.28 -3.02 0.61
CA VAL A 557 -7.30 -4.06 0.78
C VAL A 557 -7.29 -5.05 -0.37
N TYR A 558 -7.26 -4.57 -1.60
CA TYR A 558 -7.17 -5.40 -2.81
C TYR A 558 -5.95 -6.34 -2.78
N VAL A 559 -4.78 -5.81 -2.38
CA VAL A 559 -3.59 -6.64 -2.19
C VAL A 559 -3.82 -7.66 -1.09
N GLY A 560 -4.34 -7.26 0.07
CA GLY A 560 -4.57 -8.15 1.22
C GLY A 560 -5.46 -9.34 0.87
N ILE A 561 -6.66 -9.08 0.31
CA ILE A 561 -7.62 -10.14 -0.05
C ILE A 561 -7.10 -11.08 -1.13
N SER A 562 -6.20 -10.61 -1.99
CA SER A 562 -5.61 -11.40 -3.06
C SER A 562 -4.40 -12.25 -2.61
N ARG A 563 -4.04 -12.30 -1.32
CA ARG A 563 -2.88 -13.09 -0.83
C ARG A 563 -3.21 -14.53 -0.49
N ALA A 564 -4.43 -14.82 -0.09
CA ALA A 564 -4.86 -16.16 0.26
C ALA A 564 -5.14 -17.02 -1.00
N SER A 565 -4.73 -18.28 -0.97
CA SER A 565 -5.15 -19.28 -1.99
C SER A 565 -6.04 -20.38 -1.40
N ASN A 566 -6.37 -20.30 -0.11
CA ASN A 566 -7.22 -21.26 0.59
C ASN A 566 -8.30 -20.51 1.39
N LYS A 567 -8.18 -20.36 2.70
CA LYS A 567 -9.16 -19.70 3.56
C LYS A 567 -8.75 -18.26 3.86
N ILE A 568 -9.72 -17.36 3.88
CA ILE A 568 -9.50 -15.98 4.28
C ILE A 568 -10.61 -15.51 5.23
N GLU A 569 -10.22 -14.89 6.34
CA GLU A 569 -11.06 -14.10 7.23
C GLU A 569 -10.83 -12.63 6.95
N LEU A 570 -11.89 -11.91 6.60
CA LEU A 570 -11.85 -10.46 6.36
C LEU A 570 -11.99 -9.69 7.68
N SER A 571 -11.33 -8.54 7.79
CA SER A 571 -11.53 -7.63 8.93
C SER A 571 -12.95 -7.08 8.95
N ASP A 572 -13.41 -6.66 10.13
CA ASP A 572 -14.76 -6.09 10.28
C ASP A 572 -14.91 -4.77 9.52
N SER A 573 -13.86 -3.96 9.40
CA SER A 573 -13.87 -2.76 8.56
C SER A 573 -14.07 -3.07 7.08
N ILE A 574 -13.43 -4.11 6.55
CA ILE A 574 -13.65 -4.55 5.17
C ILE A 574 -15.08 -5.08 5.00
N LYS A 575 -15.58 -5.88 5.96
CA LYS A 575 -16.97 -6.39 5.91
C LYS A 575 -17.98 -5.23 5.92
N ARG A 576 -17.81 -4.21 6.78
CA ARG A 576 -18.69 -3.02 6.82
C ARG A 576 -18.65 -2.23 5.51
N TYR A 577 -17.46 -2.00 4.93
CA TYR A 577 -17.34 -1.38 3.62
C TYR A 577 -18.12 -2.13 2.55
N LEU A 578 -18.00 -3.45 2.51
CA LEU A 578 -18.75 -4.29 1.57
C LEU A 578 -20.25 -4.19 1.78
N LEU A 579 -20.72 -4.19 3.03
CA LEU A 579 -22.15 -4.01 3.36
C LEU A 579 -22.67 -2.64 2.89
N MET A 580 -21.94 -1.56 3.15
CA MET A 580 -22.31 -0.23 2.65
C MET A 580 -22.38 -0.20 1.12
N ARG A 581 -21.42 -0.83 0.45
CA ARG A 581 -21.36 -0.91 -1.00
C ARG A 581 -22.55 -1.70 -1.58
N TYR A 582 -22.92 -2.83 -0.96
CA TYR A 582 -24.09 -3.61 -1.34
C TYR A 582 -25.40 -2.86 -1.10
N ASN A 583 -25.53 -2.13 0.00
CA ASN A 583 -26.74 -1.35 0.27
C ASN A 583 -26.94 -0.20 -0.72
N HIS A 584 -25.88 0.39 -1.24
CA HIS A 584 -25.96 1.39 -2.32
C HIS A 584 -26.35 0.78 -3.68
N ILE A 585 -25.91 -0.45 -3.98
CA ILE A 585 -26.33 -1.21 -5.15
C ILE A 585 -27.71 -1.85 -4.90
N GLY A 586 -28.07 -2.12 -3.66
CA GLY A 586 -29.19 -2.94 -3.22
C GLY A 586 -30.56 -2.33 -3.38
N HIS A 587 -30.69 -1.02 -3.68
CA HIS A 587 -31.96 -0.51 -4.22
C HIS A 587 -32.30 -1.14 -5.57
N ASP A 588 -31.29 -1.55 -6.36
CA ASP A 588 -31.50 -2.26 -7.62
C ASP A 588 -31.55 -3.79 -7.42
N LEU A 589 -30.78 -4.37 -6.48
CA LEU A 589 -30.76 -5.82 -6.26
C LEU A 589 -31.96 -6.35 -5.47
N HIS A 590 -32.55 -5.58 -4.56
CA HIS A 590 -33.81 -5.99 -3.90
C HIS A 590 -34.95 -6.13 -4.90
N ASN A 591 -34.97 -5.31 -5.95
CA ASN A 591 -35.90 -5.42 -7.06
C ASN A 591 -35.61 -6.61 -7.98
N VAL A 592 -34.33 -7.02 -8.12
CA VAL A 592 -33.94 -8.19 -8.94
C VAL A 592 -34.19 -9.51 -8.21
N ILE A 593 -34.06 -9.55 -6.88
CA ILE A 593 -34.32 -10.76 -6.09
C ILE A 593 -35.82 -11.00 -5.89
N ASN A 594 -36.60 -9.94 -5.70
CA ASN A 594 -38.05 -10.05 -5.52
C ASN A 594 -38.84 -10.24 -6.82
N ASN A 595 -38.27 -9.89 -8.00
CA ASN A 595 -38.88 -10.10 -9.29
C ASN A 595 -38.63 -11.50 -9.91
N LYS A 596 -37.86 -12.38 -9.27
CA LYS A 596 -37.69 -13.79 -9.70
C LYS A 596 -38.81 -14.74 -9.21
N GLY A 597 -39.86 -14.20 -8.58
CA GLY A 597 -41.04 -14.96 -8.17
C GLY A 597 -42.20 -15.00 -9.21
N GLU A 598 -42.17 -14.17 -10.24
CA GLU A 598 -43.21 -14.17 -11.28
C GLU A 598 -42.57 -13.89 -12.65
N ASN A 599 -42.63 -14.89 -13.51
CA ASN A 599 -42.41 -14.97 -14.96
C ASN A 599 -41.14 -15.68 -15.43
N THR A 600 -41.23 -16.98 -15.50
CA THR A 600 -40.70 -17.75 -16.64
C THR A 600 -41.63 -17.49 -17.82
N ASP A 601 -41.19 -16.65 -18.77
CA ASP A 601 -41.44 -16.83 -20.20
C ASP A 601 -40.80 -15.66 -20.98
N GLU A 602 -39.94 -16.04 -21.92
CA GLU A 602 -39.51 -15.32 -23.12
C GLU A 602 -38.93 -13.89 -23.00
N ILE A 603 -37.61 -13.76 -23.11
CA ILE A 603 -37.01 -12.65 -23.83
C ILE A 603 -35.96 -13.19 -24.81
N ASN A 604 -36.36 -13.17 -26.08
CA ASN A 604 -35.49 -13.26 -27.25
C ASN A 604 -34.46 -12.12 -27.22
N VAL A 605 -33.18 -12.47 -27.37
CA VAL A 605 -32.08 -11.54 -27.58
C VAL A 605 -31.94 -11.35 -29.10
N ASP A 606 -32.29 -10.15 -29.55
CA ASP A 606 -31.80 -9.58 -30.80
C ASP A 606 -31.58 -8.07 -30.58
N ARG A 607 -30.35 -7.67 -30.32
CA ARG A 607 -29.61 -6.51 -30.85
C ARG A 607 -28.35 -6.21 -30.06
#